data_4e2314835cfd982447f4daacd5909e6e
#
_entry.id   4e2314835cfd982447f4daacd5909e6e
#
_cell.length_a   1.000
_cell.length_b   1.000
_cell.length_c   1.000
_cell.angle_alpha   90.00
_cell.angle_beta   90.00
_cell.angle_gamma   90.00
#
_symmetry.space_group_name_H-M   'P 1'
#
loop_
_entity.id
_entity.type
_entity.pdbx_description
1 polymer ?
#
loop_
_entity_poly.entity_id
_entity_poly.type
_entity_poly.pdbx_seq_one_letter_code
_entity_poly.pdbx_strand_id
1 'polypeptide(L)'
;QNIPAQQKTWNAGDTKRTQMTESATQRMDLTDAFAVILQGATKKFIAGYAVDDSFLMWLAARYGDEKVVRIASAVLDGTEDPEVWYDITGSSIHVLWLMYCRDSGFQQYRLQNVYWKEAGEDGKIVLGFAGDINFADDWYTMEYMNRQTNGIYDCFSEDLLSEMQNVDVMVMNNEFTYAESGSVEAVPGKAYTFRADPGDVELLSVFGTDAVTLANNHVYGYGEEGLLSTLDCLRKADI
;
A
#
# COMPACT_ATOMS: atom_id res chain seq x y z
N GLN A 1 -7.27 -19.19 38.59
CA GLN A 1 -8.72 -19.31 38.34
C GLN A 1 -8.90 -19.58 36.85
N ASN A 2 -9.37 -20.81 36.51
CA ASN A 2 -9.62 -21.26 35.15
C ASN A 2 -10.92 -20.68 34.65
N ILE A 3 -10.88 -20.02 33.49
CA ILE A 3 -12.06 -19.61 32.75
C ILE A 3 -12.41 -20.75 31.79
N PRO A 4 -13.63 -21.31 31.81
CA PRO A 4 -14.01 -22.39 30.90
C PRO A 4 -14.33 -21.85 29.49
N ALA A 5 -13.83 -22.58 28.48
CA ALA A 5 -14.16 -22.33 27.07
C ALA A 5 -15.65 -22.55 26.82
N GLN A 6 -16.36 -21.55 26.29
CA GLN A 6 -17.73 -21.70 25.83
C GLN A 6 -17.73 -22.43 24.47
N GLN A 7 -18.29 -23.62 24.45
CA GLN A 7 -18.64 -24.34 23.25
C GLN A 7 -19.83 -23.60 22.57
N LYS A 8 -19.60 -23.05 21.36
CA LYS A 8 -20.69 -22.58 20.49
C LYS A 8 -21.45 -23.80 19.95
N THR A 9 -22.69 -23.94 20.37
CA THR A 9 -23.63 -24.92 19.79
C THR A 9 -24.15 -24.38 18.47
N TRP A 10 -23.92 -25.12 17.39
CA TRP A 10 -24.51 -24.85 16.06
C TRP A 10 -26.00 -25.20 16.06
N ASN A 11 -26.83 -24.25 15.67
CA ASN A 11 -28.27 -24.46 15.52
C ASN A 11 -28.59 -25.01 14.12
N ALA A 12 -29.49 -26.01 14.05
CA ALA A 12 -29.93 -26.68 12.81
C ALA A 12 -30.58 -25.74 11.76
N GLY A 13 -30.82 -24.48 12.10
CA GLY A 13 -31.28 -23.45 11.17
C GLY A 13 -30.20 -22.99 10.17
N ASP A 14 -28.95 -23.01 10.55
CA ASP A 14 -27.84 -22.55 9.70
C ASP A 14 -27.53 -23.54 8.56
N THR A 15 -27.73 -24.84 8.80
CA THR A 15 -27.49 -25.87 7.79
C THR A 15 -28.46 -25.81 6.60
N LYS A 16 -29.69 -25.40 6.85
CA LYS A 16 -30.68 -25.23 5.76
C LYS A 16 -30.44 -23.99 4.90
N ARG A 17 -29.91 -22.90 5.53
CA ARG A 17 -29.59 -21.67 4.82
C ARG A 17 -28.37 -21.87 3.93
N THR A 18 -27.33 -22.55 4.45
CA THR A 18 -26.13 -22.89 3.69
C THR A 18 -26.43 -23.82 2.51
N GLN A 19 -27.34 -24.79 2.66
CA GLN A 19 -27.75 -25.69 1.56
C GLN A 19 -28.59 -25.01 0.49
N MET A 20 -29.39 -23.97 0.84
CA MET A 20 -30.17 -23.23 -0.15
C MET A 20 -29.29 -22.27 -0.96
N THR A 21 -28.27 -21.66 -0.34
CA THR A 21 -27.29 -20.81 -1.03
C THR A 21 -26.38 -21.62 -1.97
N GLU A 22 -25.92 -22.78 -1.55
CA GLU A 22 -25.16 -23.69 -2.42
C GLU A 22 -25.97 -24.13 -3.65
N SER A 23 -27.27 -24.40 -3.51
CA SER A 23 -28.17 -24.79 -4.61
C SER A 23 -28.42 -23.65 -5.61
N ALA A 24 -28.48 -22.40 -5.16
CA ALA A 24 -28.63 -21.23 -6.03
C ALA A 24 -27.33 -20.89 -6.77
N THR A 25 -26.21 -20.96 -6.08
CA THR A 25 -24.87 -20.74 -6.62
C THR A 25 -24.51 -21.74 -7.72
N GLN A 26 -24.95 -23.01 -7.63
CA GLN A 26 -24.70 -24.04 -8.65
C GLN A 26 -25.46 -23.82 -9.98
N ARG A 27 -26.42 -22.88 -10.04
CA ARG A 27 -27.25 -22.63 -11.25
C ARG A 27 -26.95 -21.31 -11.93
N MET A 28 -26.18 -20.44 -11.31
CA MET A 28 -25.81 -19.13 -11.86
C MET A 28 -24.64 -19.30 -12.82
N ASP A 29 -24.79 -18.87 -14.05
CA ASP A 29 -23.65 -18.78 -14.97
C ASP A 29 -22.85 -17.48 -14.77
N LEU A 30 -21.71 -17.36 -15.44
CA LEU A 30 -20.81 -16.23 -15.27
C LEU A 30 -21.44 -14.91 -15.75
N THR A 31 -22.26 -14.96 -16.80
CA THR A 31 -22.94 -13.77 -17.35
C THR A 31 -23.99 -13.25 -16.37
N ASP A 32 -24.75 -14.15 -15.76
CA ASP A 32 -25.72 -13.80 -14.73
C ASP A 32 -25.01 -13.24 -13.48
N ALA A 33 -23.87 -13.83 -13.10
CA ALA A 33 -23.05 -13.35 -11.98
C ALA A 33 -22.55 -11.92 -12.21
N PHE A 34 -22.07 -11.60 -13.42
CA PHE A 34 -21.68 -10.24 -13.77
C PHE A 34 -22.84 -9.26 -13.65
N ALA A 35 -23.99 -9.59 -14.19
CA ALA A 35 -25.18 -8.74 -14.11
C ALA A 35 -25.60 -8.47 -12.65
N VAL A 36 -25.54 -9.48 -11.79
CA VAL A 36 -25.85 -9.35 -10.36
C VAL A 36 -24.86 -8.43 -9.66
N ILE A 37 -23.55 -8.64 -9.86
CA ILE A 37 -22.52 -7.82 -9.24
C ILE A 37 -22.66 -6.37 -9.70
N LEU A 38 -22.81 -6.11 -11.00
CA LEU A 38 -22.92 -4.76 -11.55
C LEU A 38 -24.18 -4.03 -11.07
N GLN A 39 -25.30 -4.73 -10.90
CA GLN A 39 -26.53 -4.16 -10.35
C GLN A 39 -26.43 -3.90 -8.84
N GLY A 40 -25.80 -4.79 -8.10
CA GLY A 40 -25.58 -4.66 -6.66
C GLY A 40 -24.48 -3.65 -6.32
N ALA A 41 -23.42 -3.66 -7.09
CA ALA A 41 -22.21 -2.87 -6.94
C ALA A 41 -22.42 -1.35 -6.87
N THR A 42 -23.51 -0.87 -7.48
CA THR A 42 -23.82 0.57 -7.49
C THR A 42 -24.24 1.12 -6.12
N LYS A 43 -24.36 0.29 -5.08
CA LYS A 43 -25.08 0.71 -3.87
C LYS A 43 -24.27 0.86 -2.59
N LYS A 44 -23.15 0.19 -2.36
CA LYS A 44 -22.46 0.30 -1.05
C LYS A 44 -20.94 0.27 -1.03
N PHE A 45 -20.25 -0.65 -1.71
CA PHE A 45 -18.81 -0.89 -1.49
C PHE A 45 -17.94 -0.62 -2.71
N ILE A 46 -18.53 -0.54 -3.89
CA ILE A 46 -17.84 -0.31 -5.15
C ILE A 46 -18.05 1.12 -5.68
N ALA A 47 -18.77 1.95 -4.92
CA ALA A 47 -18.90 3.39 -5.20
C ALA A 47 -17.51 4.05 -5.05
N GLY A 48 -16.83 4.25 -6.16
CA GLY A 48 -15.46 4.78 -6.22
C GLY A 48 -14.52 3.94 -7.06
N TYR A 49 -14.91 2.67 -7.36
CA TYR A 49 -14.21 1.83 -8.31
C TYR A 49 -15.06 1.71 -9.58
N ALA A 50 -14.48 1.92 -10.74
CA ALA A 50 -15.19 1.70 -12.01
C ALA A 50 -15.27 0.18 -12.29
N VAL A 51 -16.01 -0.56 -11.48
CA VAL A 51 -16.27 -1.98 -11.69
C VAL A 51 -17.15 -2.12 -12.92
N ASP A 52 -16.61 -2.75 -13.94
CA ASP A 52 -17.28 -3.04 -15.20
C ASP A 52 -17.05 -4.49 -15.61
N ASP A 53 -17.58 -4.88 -16.76
CA ASP A 53 -17.40 -6.22 -17.31
C ASP A 53 -15.91 -6.57 -17.47
N SER A 54 -15.04 -5.61 -17.78
CA SER A 54 -13.61 -5.85 -17.97
C SER A 54 -12.92 -6.24 -16.66
N PHE A 55 -13.27 -5.57 -15.57
CA PHE A 55 -12.79 -5.94 -14.24
C PHE A 55 -13.27 -7.34 -13.84
N LEU A 56 -14.54 -7.66 -14.07
CA LEU A 56 -15.12 -8.96 -13.72
C LEU A 56 -14.54 -10.09 -14.60
N MET A 57 -14.27 -9.83 -15.88
CA MET A 57 -13.55 -10.77 -16.74
C MET A 57 -12.14 -11.03 -16.26
N TRP A 58 -11.40 -9.98 -15.88
CA TRP A 58 -10.07 -10.11 -15.28
C TRP A 58 -10.13 -10.92 -13.97
N LEU A 59 -11.11 -10.66 -13.13
CA LEU A 59 -11.32 -11.37 -11.87
C LEU A 59 -11.58 -12.86 -12.11
N ALA A 60 -12.46 -13.19 -13.06
CA ALA A 60 -12.75 -14.57 -13.44
C ALA A 60 -11.52 -15.29 -14.01
N ALA A 61 -10.76 -14.63 -14.88
CA ALA A 61 -9.53 -15.19 -15.44
C ALA A 61 -8.46 -15.48 -14.38
N ARG A 62 -8.37 -14.65 -13.35
CA ARG A 62 -7.35 -14.76 -12.30
C ARG A 62 -7.73 -15.73 -11.18
N TYR A 63 -8.99 -15.71 -10.77
CA TYR A 63 -9.47 -16.42 -9.57
C TYR A 63 -10.43 -17.59 -9.88
N GLY A 64 -10.88 -17.69 -11.12
CA GLY A 64 -11.87 -18.67 -11.58
C GLY A 64 -13.31 -18.20 -11.47
N ASP A 65 -14.14 -18.70 -12.39
CA ASP A 65 -15.57 -18.35 -12.52
C ASP A 65 -16.37 -18.64 -11.24
N GLU A 66 -16.04 -19.72 -10.55
CA GLU A 66 -16.71 -20.13 -9.32
C GLU A 66 -16.62 -19.06 -8.23
N LYS A 67 -15.49 -18.39 -8.10
CA LYS A 67 -15.33 -17.33 -7.10
C LYS A 67 -16.15 -16.09 -7.44
N VAL A 68 -16.27 -15.74 -8.72
CA VAL A 68 -17.13 -14.65 -9.17
C VAL A 68 -18.60 -14.95 -8.90
N VAL A 69 -19.03 -16.18 -9.18
CA VAL A 69 -20.38 -16.64 -8.86
C VAL A 69 -20.67 -16.60 -7.36
N ARG A 70 -19.71 -16.94 -6.51
CA ARG A 70 -19.86 -16.82 -5.05
C ARG A 70 -20.01 -15.37 -4.59
N ILE A 71 -19.26 -14.43 -5.17
CA ILE A 71 -19.42 -13.00 -4.90
C ILE A 71 -20.83 -12.55 -5.31
N ALA A 72 -21.29 -12.93 -6.51
CA ALA A 72 -22.63 -12.61 -6.98
C ALA A 72 -23.72 -13.16 -6.04
N SER A 73 -23.55 -14.37 -5.53
CA SER A 73 -24.50 -14.96 -4.57
C SER A 73 -24.56 -14.16 -3.27
N ALA A 74 -23.42 -13.68 -2.76
CA ALA A 74 -23.40 -12.82 -1.57
C ALA A 74 -24.11 -11.48 -1.82
N VAL A 75 -24.00 -10.92 -3.03
CA VAL A 75 -24.72 -9.71 -3.45
C VAL A 75 -26.22 -9.97 -3.44
N LEU A 76 -26.69 -11.09 -4.02
CA LEU A 76 -28.11 -11.45 -4.04
C LEU A 76 -28.70 -11.70 -2.65
N ASP A 77 -27.92 -12.33 -1.78
CA ASP A 77 -28.34 -12.65 -0.42
C ASP A 77 -28.29 -11.42 0.52
N GLY A 78 -27.77 -10.30 0.03
CA GLY A 78 -27.58 -9.07 0.81
C GLY A 78 -26.56 -9.23 1.94
N THR A 79 -25.67 -10.22 1.83
CA THR A 79 -24.56 -10.49 2.77
C THR A 79 -23.25 -9.88 2.27
N GLU A 80 -23.29 -9.13 1.18
CA GLU A 80 -22.14 -8.43 0.65
C GLU A 80 -21.63 -7.40 1.65
N ASP A 81 -20.39 -7.57 2.07
CA ASP A 81 -19.59 -6.62 2.80
C ASP A 81 -18.16 -6.65 2.28
N PRO A 82 -17.27 -5.72 2.70
CA PRO A 82 -15.87 -5.72 2.25
C PRO A 82 -15.11 -7.01 2.57
N GLU A 83 -15.51 -7.74 3.62
CA GLU A 83 -14.86 -8.98 4.06
C GLU A 83 -15.19 -10.14 3.12
N VAL A 84 -16.35 -10.16 2.49
CA VAL A 84 -16.75 -11.20 1.52
C VAL A 84 -15.77 -11.29 0.35
N TRP A 85 -15.30 -10.18 -0.16
CA TRP A 85 -14.29 -10.15 -1.22
C TRP A 85 -12.99 -10.78 -0.77
N TYR A 86 -12.57 -10.44 0.46
CA TYR A 86 -11.37 -11.01 1.05
C TYR A 86 -11.51 -12.51 1.32
N ASP A 87 -12.62 -12.95 1.89
CA ASP A 87 -12.88 -14.36 2.21
C ASP A 87 -12.91 -15.25 0.95
N ILE A 88 -13.39 -14.71 -0.17
CA ILE A 88 -13.49 -15.46 -1.42
C ILE A 88 -12.20 -15.44 -2.22
N THR A 89 -11.51 -14.28 -2.29
CA THR A 89 -10.35 -14.08 -3.17
C THR A 89 -9.01 -14.05 -2.45
N GLY A 90 -9.01 -13.83 -1.14
CA GLY A 90 -7.81 -13.55 -0.35
C GLY A 90 -7.34 -12.09 -0.45
N SER A 91 -8.15 -11.21 -1.07
CA SER A 91 -7.81 -9.80 -1.26
C SER A 91 -9.03 -8.91 -1.13
N SER A 92 -8.86 -7.72 -0.54
CA SER A 92 -9.95 -6.75 -0.50
C SER A 92 -10.29 -6.23 -1.90
N ILE A 93 -11.51 -5.72 -2.10
CA ILE A 93 -11.92 -5.12 -3.38
C ILE A 93 -10.98 -4.00 -3.82
N HIS A 94 -10.44 -3.23 -2.87
CA HIS A 94 -9.46 -2.20 -3.15
C HIS A 94 -8.19 -2.78 -3.77
N VAL A 95 -7.60 -3.80 -3.15
CA VAL A 95 -6.41 -4.48 -3.67
C VAL A 95 -6.69 -5.13 -5.03
N LEU A 96 -7.85 -5.78 -5.20
CA LEU A 96 -8.26 -6.37 -6.48
C LEU A 96 -8.34 -5.32 -7.59
N TRP A 97 -8.91 -4.15 -7.29
CA TRP A 97 -8.98 -3.04 -8.23
C TRP A 97 -7.60 -2.52 -8.62
N LEU A 98 -6.69 -2.38 -7.65
CA LEU A 98 -5.32 -1.98 -7.90
C LEU A 98 -4.58 -2.97 -8.80
N MET A 99 -4.74 -4.27 -8.54
CA MET A 99 -4.16 -5.34 -9.35
C MET A 99 -4.70 -5.32 -10.78
N TYR A 100 -6.01 -5.13 -10.95
CA TYR A 100 -6.64 -4.99 -12.26
C TYR A 100 -6.08 -3.78 -13.03
N CYS A 101 -5.99 -2.61 -12.39
CA CYS A 101 -5.45 -1.40 -13.01
C CYS A 101 -4.00 -1.64 -13.48
N ARG A 102 -3.18 -2.30 -12.68
CA ARG A 102 -1.82 -2.68 -13.04
C ARG A 102 -1.80 -3.60 -14.27
N ASP A 103 -2.55 -4.70 -14.20
CA ASP A 103 -2.54 -5.76 -15.21
C ASP A 103 -3.16 -5.30 -16.55
N SER A 104 -4.12 -4.38 -16.50
CA SER A 104 -4.82 -3.83 -17.68
C SER A 104 -4.11 -2.64 -18.32
N GLY A 105 -3.00 -2.17 -17.76
CA GLY A 105 -2.29 -1.01 -18.26
C GLY A 105 -3.10 0.29 -18.20
N PHE A 106 -4.06 0.38 -17.29
CA PHE A 106 -4.88 1.57 -17.07
C PHE A 106 -4.04 2.71 -16.51
N GLN A 107 -3.33 3.40 -17.38
CA GLN A 107 -2.49 4.56 -17.01
C GLN A 107 -3.29 5.78 -16.53
N GLN A 108 -4.60 5.83 -16.77
CA GLN A 108 -5.45 6.95 -16.34
C GLN A 108 -5.66 7.00 -14.83
N TYR A 109 -5.64 5.87 -14.16
CA TYR A 109 -5.52 5.79 -12.72
C TYR A 109 -4.07 5.43 -12.40
N ARG A 110 -3.15 6.33 -12.68
CA ARG A 110 -1.89 6.34 -11.95
C ARG A 110 -2.29 6.46 -10.50
N LEU A 111 -2.33 5.32 -9.84
CA LEU A 111 -2.12 5.24 -8.42
C LEU A 111 -0.69 5.75 -8.26
N GLN A 112 -0.57 7.07 -8.19
CA GLN A 112 0.72 7.77 -8.16
C GLN A 112 1.54 7.34 -6.95
N ASN A 113 0.98 6.42 -6.12
CA ASN A 113 1.51 6.04 -4.83
C ASN A 113 1.23 4.57 -4.48
N VAL A 114 1.12 3.65 -5.43
CA VAL A 114 1.06 2.22 -5.14
C VAL A 114 2.27 1.53 -5.70
N TYR A 115 3.12 1.09 -4.79
CA TYR A 115 4.31 0.30 -5.09
C TYR A 115 3.97 -1.18 -5.00
N TRP A 116 4.38 -1.94 -6.00
CA TRP A 116 4.18 -3.37 -6.04
C TRP A 116 5.52 -4.06 -5.86
N LYS A 117 5.62 -4.87 -4.81
CA LYS A 117 6.68 -5.87 -4.67
C LYS A 117 6.06 -7.25 -4.67
N GLU A 118 6.69 -8.19 -5.36
CA GLU A 118 6.30 -9.60 -5.30
C GLU A 118 6.80 -10.19 -3.98
N ALA A 119 5.93 -10.98 -3.32
CA ALA A 119 6.35 -11.72 -2.14
C ALA A 119 7.47 -12.72 -2.50
N GLY A 120 8.40 -12.97 -1.59
CA GLY A 120 9.40 -14.00 -1.74
C GLY A 120 8.79 -15.39 -1.97
N GLU A 121 9.61 -16.35 -2.37
CA GLU A 121 9.18 -17.72 -2.69
C GLU A 121 8.45 -18.44 -1.54
N ASP A 122 8.69 -18.01 -0.29
CA ASP A 122 8.04 -18.56 0.92
C ASP A 122 6.66 -17.94 1.21
N GLY A 123 6.20 -17.00 0.38
CA GLY A 123 4.92 -16.30 0.52
C GLY A 123 4.82 -15.37 1.72
N LYS A 124 5.94 -15.06 2.38
CA LYS A 124 6.00 -14.06 3.46
C LYS A 124 6.40 -12.71 2.92
N ILE A 125 5.95 -11.66 3.60
CA ILE A 125 6.37 -10.27 3.36
C ILE A 125 7.04 -9.78 4.64
N VAL A 126 8.30 -9.36 4.53
CA VAL A 126 9.09 -8.79 5.61
C VAL A 126 9.08 -7.27 5.47
N LEU A 127 8.57 -6.58 6.47
CA LEU A 127 8.54 -5.12 6.52
C LEU A 127 9.65 -4.63 7.43
N GLY A 128 10.49 -3.73 6.92
CA GLY A 128 11.51 -3.01 7.68
C GLY A 128 11.02 -1.60 8.01
N PHE A 129 11.24 -1.17 9.24
CA PHE A 129 10.95 0.19 9.67
C PHE A 129 12.18 0.77 10.33
N ALA A 130 12.63 1.94 9.85
CA ALA A 130 13.61 2.75 10.55
C ALA A 130 12.95 4.04 11.06
N GLY A 131 13.60 4.66 12.02
CA GLY A 131 13.16 5.93 12.58
C GLY A 131 13.48 7.12 11.69
N ASP A 132 13.74 8.23 12.34
CA ASP A 132 14.01 9.52 11.71
C ASP A 132 15.33 9.50 10.95
N ILE A 133 15.25 9.88 9.69
CA ILE A 133 16.41 10.17 8.86
C ILE A 133 16.52 11.69 8.65
N ASN A 134 17.74 12.20 8.60
CA ASN A 134 18.00 13.59 8.35
C ASN A 134 19.28 13.78 7.52
N PHE A 135 19.09 14.21 6.27
CA PHE A 135 20.18 14.53 5.32
C PHE A 135 20.37 16.04 5.13
N ALA A 136 19.93 16.85 6.12
CA ALA A 136 20.07 18.30 6.00
C ALA A 136 21.54 18.72 5.87
N ASP A 137 21.83 19.60 4.89
CA ASP A 137 23.17 20.01 4.47
C ASP A 137 24.04 20.56 5.62
N ASP A 138 23.41 21.28 6.54
CA ASP A 138 24.06 21.93 7.69
C ASP A 138 24.00 21.10 8.98
N TRP A 139 23.56 19.84 8.89
CA TRP A 139 23.46 18.97 10.05
C TRP A 139 24.71 18.13 10.24
N TYR A 140 25.09 17.93 11.51
CA TYR A 140 26.35 17.27 11.86
C TYR A 140 26.50 15.84 11.28
N THR A 141 25.40 15.14 11.01
CA THR A 141 25.43 13.81 10.39
C THR A 141 25.95 13.88 8.96
N MET A 142 25.49 14.87 8.18
CA MET A 142 25.96 15.10 6.82
C MET A 142 27.39 15.61 6.79
N GLU A 143 27.78 16.50 7.73
CA GLU A 143 29.19 16.88 7.89
C GLU A 143 30.08 15.68 8.16
N TYR A 144 29.65 14.73 8.99
CA TYR A 144 30.40 13.51 9.27
C TYR A 144 30.51 12.65 8.02
N MET A 145 29.39 12.35 7.35
CA MET A 145 29.31 11.55 6.13
C MET A 145 30.25 12.12 5.04
N ASN A 146 30.22 13.43 4.81
CA ASN A 146 30.98 14.11 3.77
C ASN A 146 32.53 14.08 4.02
N ARG A 147 32.95 13.74 5.23
CA ARG A 147 34.36 13.53 5.56
C ARG A 147 34.84 12.10 5.38
N GLN A 148 33.91 11.16 5.16
CA GLN A 148 34.23 9.75 4.96
C GLN A 148 34.70 9.49 3.52
N THR A 149 35.59 8.51 3.36
CA THR A 149 36.19 8.17 2.04
C THR A 149 35.09 7.59 1.11
N ASN A 150 34.23 6.74 1.65
CA ASN A 150 33.15 6.09 0.89
C ASN A 150 31.75 6.69 1.25
N GLY A 151 31.74 7.92 1.81
CA GLY A 151 30.50 8.61 2.16
C GLY A 151 29.63 7.82 3.14
N ILE A 152 28.37 7.62 2.80
CA ILE A 152 27.38 6.98 3.66
C ILE A 152 27.73 5.52 4.03
N TYR A 153 28.45 4.81 3.17
CA TYR A 153 28.85 3.42 3.42
C TYR A 153 29.84 3.28 4.59
N ASP A 154 30.59 4.30 4.91
CA ASP A 154 31.48 4.31 6.07
C ASP A 154 30.75 4.73 7.37
N CYS A 155 29.46 5.11 7.27
CA CYS A 155 28.66 5.53 8.41
C CYS A 155 27.84 4.38 9.05
N PHE A 156 27.71 3.26 8.34
CA PHE A 156 26.91 2.11 8.77
C PHE A 156 27.68 0.80 8.59
N SER A 157 27.41 -0.20 9.42
CA SER A 157 27.99 -1.53 9.22
C SER A 157 27.38 -2.20 7.99
N GLU A 158 28.17 -3.04 7.31
CA GLU A 158 27.70 -3.84 6.17
C GLU A 158 26.53 -4.74 6.56
N ASP A 159 26.55 -5.33 7.77
CA ASP A 159 25.48 -6.18 8.27
C ASP A 159 24.16 -5.40 8.39
N LEU A 160 24.19 -4.17 8.94
CA LEU A 160 22.98 -3.35 9.07
C LEU A 160 22.42 -2.96 7.70
N LEU A 161 23.26 -2.51 6.78
CA LEU A 161 22.82 -2.17 5.43
C LEU A 161 22.22 -3.39 4.73
N SER A 162 22.85 -4.56 4.89
CA SER A 162 22.36 -5.81 4.33
C SER A 162 21.00 -6.20 4.91
N GLU A 163 20.79 -6.08 6.22
CA GLU A 163 19.48 -6.35 6.85
C GLU A 163 18.40 -5.40 6.32
N MET A 164 18.70 -4.10 6.18
CA MET A 164 17.75 -3.12 5.66
C MET A 164 17.40 -3.37 4.20
N GLN A 165 18.38 -3.76 3.37
CA GLN A 165 18.18 -4.03 1.94
C GLN A 165 17.48 -5.37 1.66
N ASN A 166 17.49 -6.32 2.61
CA ASN A 166 16.92 -7.65 2.44
C ASN A 166 15.46 -7.78 2.89
N VAL A 167 14.84 -6.70 3.36
CA VAL A 167 13.41 -6.68 3.63
C VAL A 167 12.61 -6.47 2.33
N ASP A 168 11.37 -6.94 2.31
CA ASP A 168 10.50 -6.78 1.13
C ASP A 168 10.02 -5.33 0.96
N VAL A 169 9.78 -4.62 2.06
CA VAL A 169 9.42 -3.19 2.05
C VAL A 169 10.14 -2.48 3.19
N MET A 170 10.96 -1.50 2.86
CA MET A 170 11.67 -0.65 3.83
C MET A 170 11.01 0.73 3.92
N VAL A 171 10.60 1.11 5.12
CA VAL A 171 9.93 2.40 5.41
C VAL A 171 10.77 3.21 6.39
N MET A 172 11.00 4.49 6.06
CA MET A 172 11.74 5.43 6.90
C MET A 172 10.94 6.71 7.17
N ASN A 173 11.25 7.43 8.24
CA ASN A 173 10.65 8.74 8.50
C ASN A 173 11.57 9.86 7.98
N ASN A 174 11.14 10.56 6.93
CA ASN A 174 11.90 11.64 6.31
C ASN A 174 11.61 12.96 7.03
N GLU A 175 12.52 13.40 7.90
CA GLU A 175 12.34 14.57 8.78
C GLU A 175 12.94 15.87 8.23
N PHE A 176 12.98 16.05 6.93
CA PHE A 176 13.55 17.25 6.30
C PHE A 176 12.89 17.52 4.94
N THR A 177 13.26 18.65 4.37
CA THR A 177 12.78 19.11 3.06
C THR A 177 13.88 18.91 2.01
N TYR A 178 13.56 18.28 0.87
CA TYR A 178 14.41 18.32 -0.32
C TYR A 178 14.10 19.59 -1.13
N ALA A 179 15.09 20.49 -1.24
CA ALA A 179 14.97 21.68 -2.06
C ALA A 179 16.34 22.25 -2.40
N GLU A 180 16.47 22.86 -3.58
CA GLU A 180 17.67 23.61 -3.97
C GLU A 180 17.97 24.74 -2.97
N SER A 181 19.24 25.00 -2.73
CA SER A 181 19.65 26.07 -1.83
C SER A 181 19.15 27.42 -2.32
N GLY A 182 18.44 28.13 -1.46
CA GLY A 182 17.88 29.45 -1.78
C GLY A 182 16.61 29.43 -2.64
N SER A 183 16.07 28.27 -2.99
CA SER A 183 14.81 28.17 -3.74
C SER A 183 13.57 28.25 -2.85
N VAL A 184 13.73 27.98 -1.57
CA VAL A 184 12.64 27.99 -0.56
C VAL A 184 13.07 28.75 0.69
N GLU A 185 12.11 29.40 1.35
CA GLU A 185 12.35 30.13 2.59
C GLU A 185 11.85 29.35 3.80
N ALA A 186 12.62 29.35 4.88
CA ALA A 186 12.24 28.72 6.12
C ALA A 186 11.03 29.42 6.74
N VAL A 187 10.10 28.61 7.28
CA VAL A 187 8.90 29.15 7.97
C VAL A 187 9.36 29.96 9.20
N PRO A 188 8.93 31.23 9.30
CA PRO A 188 9.34 32.08 10.40
C PRO A 188 8.95 31.53 11.78
N GLY A 189 9.87 31.64 12.72
CA GLY A 189 9.64 31.25 14.12
C GLY A 189 9.81 29.77 14.43
N LYS A 190 10.17 28.94 13.44
CA LYS A 190 10.63 27.56 13.67
C LYS A 190 12.08 27.56 14.20
N ALA A 191 12.29 26.85 15.30
CA ALA A 191 13.62 26.75 15.90
C ALA A 191 14.60 25.91 15.06
N TYR A 192 14.08 24.89 14.36
CA TYR A 192 14.84 23.99 13.50
C TYR A 192 14.11 23.78 12.19
N THR A 193 14.80 24.03 11.09
CA THR A 193 14.36 23.75 9.72
C THR A 193 15.47 23.00 9.02
N PHE A 194 15.14 21.84 8.49
CA PHE A 194 16.10 20.95 7.85
C PHE A 194 15.87 20.93 6.34
N ARG A 195 16.93 21.18 5.59
CA ARG A 195 16.90 21.17 4.12
C ARG A 195 18.09 20.37 3.60
N ALA A 196 17.80 19.43 2.72
CA ALA A 196 18.79 18.67 1.97
C ALA A 196 18.80 19.08 0.49
N ASP A 197 19.93 18.88 -0.17
CA ASP A 197 20.00 18.99 -1.62
C ASP A 197 19.09 17.93 -2.28
N PRO A 198 18.38 18.27 -3.38
CA PRO A 198 17.58 17.30 -4.11
C PRO A 198 18.32 16.03 -4.55
N GLY A 199 19.63 16.13 -4.82
CA GLY A 199 20.47 14.99 -5.19
C GLY A 199 20.66 13.98 -4.05
N ASP A 200 20.54 14.41 -2.79
CA ASP A 200 20.69 13.52 -1.63
C ASP A 200 19.54 12.51 -1.48
N VAL A 201 18.46 12.64 -2.28
CA VAL A 201 17.39 11.63 -2.34
C VAL A 201 17.95 10.25 -2.75
N GLU A 202 19.02 10.21 -3.52
CA GLU A 202 19.69 8.97 -3.92
C GLU A 202 20.25 8.18 -2.73
N LEU A 203 20.53 8.85 -1.60
CA LEU A 203 21.01 8.19 -0.38
C LEU A 203 19.97 7.22 0.20
N LEU A 204 18.67 7.42 -0.07
CA LEU A 204 17.61 6.50 0.35
C LEU A 204 17.79 5.12 -0.26
N SER A 205 18.30 5.03 -1.48
CA SER A 205 18.51 3.76 -2.17
C SER A 205 19.57 2.88 -1.48
N VAL A 206 20.52 3.49 -0.75
CA VAL A 206 21.55 2.76 0.00
C VAL A 206 20.93 1.90 1.10
N PHE A 207 19.79 2.30 1.64
CA PHE A 207 19.06 1.58 2.67
C PHE A 207 17.99 0.65 2.09
N GLY A 208 17.83 0.59 0.78
CA GLY A 208 16.74 -0.14 0.13
C GLY A 208 15.37 0.47 0.43
N THR A 209 15.28 1.79 0.63
CA THR A 209 14.04 2.47 1.00
C THR A 209 13.01 2.39 -0.12
N ASP A 210 11.84 1.86 0.18
CA ASP A 210 10.70 1.78 -0.74
C ASP A 210 9.67 2.88 -0.49
N ALA A 211 9.57 3.37 0.75
CA ALA A 211 8.64 4.42 1.12
C ALA A 211 9.16 5.26 2.29
N VAL A 212 8.72 6.50 2.35
CA VAL A 212 8.97 7.36 3.51
C VAL A 212 7.66 7.91 4.08
N THR A 213 7.64 8.12 5.40
CA THR A 213 6.60 8.92 6.03
C THR A 213 6.99 10.39 6.03
N LEU A 214 6.04 11.27 5.76
CA LEU A 214 6.20 12.72 5.81
C LEU A 214 5.36 13.37 6.92
N ALA A 215 4.66 12.57 7.72
CA ALA A 215 3.77 13.06 8.77
C ALA A 215 4.55 13.40 10.06
N ASN A 216 5.46 14.37 9.97
CA ASN A 216 6.27 14.85 11.07
C ASN A 216 6.30 16.39 11.14
N ASN A 217 6.92 16.93 12.17
CA ASN A 217 6.98 18.37 12.40
C ASN A 217 8.03 19.11 11.57
N HIS A 218 8.89 18.43 10.84
CA HIS A 218 9.99 19.02 10.07
C HIS A 218 9.71 19.13 8.57
N VAL A 219 8.91 18.23 8.00
CA VAL A 219 8.63 18.21 6.54
C VAL A 219 8.06 19.53 6.00
N TYR A 220 7.34 20.29 6.85
CA TYR A 220 6.78 21.59 6.51
C TYR A 220 7.67 22.75 6.99
N GLY A 221 8.96 22.50 7.22
CA GLY A 221 9.94 23.50 7.68
C GLY A 221 10.13 24.65 6.69
N TYR A 222 9.89 24.42 5.43
CA TYR A 222 9.98 25.40 4.33
C TYR A 222 8.61 25.61 3.62
N GLY A 223 7.51 25.41 4.34
CA GLY A 223 6.17 25.68 3.86
C GLY A 223 5.73 24.75 2.72
N GLU A 224 4.71 25.22 1.99
CA GLU A 224 4.11 24.46 0.89
C GLU A 224 5.09 24.20 -0.25
N GLU A 225 5.89 25.19 -0.62
CA GLU A 225 6.88 25.08 -1.69
C GLU A 225 7.93 24.00 -1.38
N GLY A 226 8.42 23.97 -0.13
CA GLY A 226 9.34 22.93 0.33
C GLY A 226 8.70 21.54 0.34
N LEU A 227 7.47 21.41 0.76
CA LEU A 227 6.73 20.14 0.73
C LEU A 227 6.54 19.64 -0.71
N LEU A 228 6.13 20.51 -1.63
CA LEU A 228 5.94 20.16 -3.05
C LEU A 228 7.27 19.74 -3.70
N SER A 229 8.36 20.44 -3.40
CA SER A 229 9.70 20.05 -3.85
C SER A 229 10.11 18.67 -3.32
N THR A 230 9.86 18.39 -2.04
CA THR A 230 10.13 17.08 -1.43
C THR A 230 9.35 15.97 -2.12
N LEU A 231 8.05 16.15 -2.34
CA LEU A 231 7.21 15.19 -3.05
C LEU A 231 7.68 14.94 -4.49
N ASP A 232 8.17 15.97 -5.17
CA ASP A 232 8.71 15.84 -6.53
C ASP A 232 10.03 15.06 -6.55
N CYS A 233 10.93 15.31 -5.60
CA CYS A 233 12.17 14.55 -5.45
C CYS A 233 11.91 13.07 -5.17
N LEU A 234 11.05 12.75 -4.21
CA LEU A 234 10.71 11.38 -3.86
C LEU A 234 10.08 10.63 -5.04
N ARG A 235 9.14 11.26 -5.76
CA ARG A 235 8.55 10.66 -6.97
C ARG A 235 9.55 10.38 -8.07
N LYS A 236 10.54 11.25 -8.27
CA LYS A 236 11.61 11.05 -9.26
C LYS A 236 12.55 9.90 -8.87
N ALA A 237 12.67 9.64 -7.58
CA ALA A 237 13.45 8.54 -7.02
C ALA A 237 12.64 7.23 -6.90
N ASP A 238 11.38 7.20 -7.36
CA ASP A 238 10.46 6.07 -7.22
C ASP A 238 10.18 5.66 -5.74
N ILE A 239 10.14 6.66 -4.84
CA ILE A 239 9.85 6.50 -3.41
C ILE A 239 8.54 7.19 -3.03
#